data_359ad9be38d34e07e8620982aaefdbb7
#
_entry.id   359ad9be38d34e07e8620982aaefdbb7
#
_cell.length_a   1.000
_cell.length_b   1.000
_cell.length_c   1.000
_cell.angle_alpha   90.00
_cell.angle_beta   90.00
_cell.angle_gamma   90.00
#
_symmetry.space_group_name_H-M   'P 1'
#
loop_
_entity.id
_entity.type
_entity.pdbx_description
1 polymer ?
#
loop_
_entity_poly.entity_id
_entity_poly.type
_entity_poly.pdbx_seq_one_letter_code
_entity_poly.pdbx_strand_id
1 'polypeptide(L)'
;DFVGRIATYGYRKDPTNHSKLIVDELAAENVQSIFRWKISGMSNQGIADRLNVGKVPSPAARKLQSGAKLSLHFRKSDEPPWSAKAVDRILHNEVYIGKLVQGKTRRLDYRSKKKMNVPRRDWVIVDNTHEAIIPAEQFELVRRILETETRRPNDAETVALFAGFLYCGDCGNRLVRRSASYKEKRYSYYQCSGSKQNKGSCTSHNLRDEKLYNIVRNALEMQIQIVMEEAEFVESIRQAQQEPYRVRRIERQIRQLTAEKAHTQGIKEKLYGDYAEEILTREDFLNYNELYSKRIEAYDRKMTELETERQNLQTAPNAYPFLDVYRKYRKLEEITRPIVVELIEIIEVYEGNRV
;
A
#
# COMPACT_ATOMS: atom_id res chain seq x y z
N ASP A 1 17.83 13.12 7.52
CA ASP A 1 19.07 12.88 6.77
C ASP A 1 19.51 11.42 6.91
N PHE A 2 19.91 10.80 5.79
CA PHE A 2 20.42 9.44 5.78
C PHE A 2 21.86 9.41 6.30
N VAL A 3 22.06 8.82 7.47
CA VAL A 3 23.39 8.76 8.13
C VAL A 3 24.19 7.49 7.77
N GLY A 4 23.61 6.57 7.01
CA GLY A 4 24.24 5.31 6.62
C GLY A 4 25.48 5.52 5.73
N ARG A 5 26.56 4.75 6.00
CA ARG A 5 27.78 4.78 5.17
C ARG A 5 27.52 4.32 3.72
N ILE A 6 26.61 3.35 3.53
CA ILE A 6 26.27 2.74 2.24
C ILE A 6 24.76 2.85 2.07
N ALA A 7 24.30 3.25 0.88
CA ALA A 7 22.89 3.29 0.54
C ALA A 7 22.27 1.89 0.56
N THR A 8 20.98 1.84 0.84
CA THR A 8 20.17 0.61 0.74
C THR A 8 20.11 0.16 -0.72
N TYR A 9 20.10 -1.14 -0.98
CA TYR A 9 19.92 -1.70 -2.34
C TYR A 9 18.67 -1.12 -2.98
N GLY A 10 18.74 -0.72 -4.23
CA GLY A 10 17.67 0.05 -4.91
C GLY A 10 17.87 1.55 -4.89
N TYR A 11 18.76 2.04 -4.00
CA TYR A 11 19.11 3.45 -3.90
C TYR A 11 20.61 3.67 -3.99
N ARG A 12 20.98 4.88 -4.38
CA ARG A 12 22.34 5.42 -4.30
C ARG A 12 22.33 6.75 -3.54
N LYS A 13 23.47 7.16 -3.06
CA LYS A 13 23.61 8.50 -2.45
C LYS A 13 23.62 9.55 -3.55
N ASP A 14 22.99 10.68 -3.27
CA ASP A 14 23.10 11.86 -4.12
C ASP A 14 24.57 12.35 -4.13
N PRO A 15 25.19 12.53 -5.32
CA PRO A 15 26.55 13.03 -5.43
C PRO A 15 26.75 14.42 -4.81
N THR A 16 25.70 15.24 -4.81
CA THR A 16 25.73 16.61 -4.27
C THR A 16 25.38 16.68 -2.80
N ASN A 17 24.57 15.74 -2.30
CA ASN A 17 24.17 15.67 -0.91
C ASN A 17 24.14 14.23 -0.42
N HIS A 18 25.23 13.77 0.17
CA HIS A 18 25.39 12.39 0.66
C HIS A 18 24.37 11.98 1.75
N SER A 19 23.60 12.90 2.28
CA SER A 19 22.49 12.61 3.21
C SER A 19 21.16 12.30 2.51
N LYS A 20 21.08 12.46 1.18
CA LYS A 20 19.91 12.12 0.37
C LYS A 20 20.09 10.77 -0.33
N LEU A 21 18.98 10.04 -0.43
CA LEU A 21 18.87 8.83 -1.25
C LEU A 21 18.17 9.19 -2.56
N ILE A 22 18.75 8.75 -3.67
CA ILE A 22 18.15 8.81 -5.02
C ILE A 22 18.00 7.39 -5.54
N VAL A 23 16.98 7.15 -6.37
CA VAL A 23 16.69 5.84 -6.95
C VAL A 23 17.84 5.41 -7.87
N ASP A 24 18.26 4.14 -7.73
CA ASP A 24 19.15 3.45 -8.67
C ASP A 24 18.24 2.58 -9.55
N GLU A 25 17.93 3.03 -10.76
CA GLU A 25 16.92 2.44 -11.63
C GLU A 25 17.08 0.93 -11.81
N LEU A 26 18.29 0.46 -12.15
CA LEU A 26 18.57 -0.97 -12.35
C LEU A 26 18.34 -1.81 -11.09
N ALA A 27 18.72 -1.28 -9.93
CA ALA A 27 18.48 -1.99 -8.68
C ALA A 27 17.05 -1.86 -8.18
N ALA A 28 16.38 -0.75 -8.49
CA ALA A 28 14.97 -0.53 -8.17
C ALA A 28 14.06 -1.48 -8.92
N GLU A 29 14.30 -1.74 -10.21
CA GLU A 29 13.57 -2.75 -11.00
C GLU A 29 13.64 -4.14 -10.38
N ASN A 30 14.80 -4.51 -9.84
CA ASN A 30 14.97 -5.78 -9.13
C ASN A 30 14.15 -5.81 -7.83
N VAL A 31 14.12 -4.70 -7.07
CA VAL A 31 13.30 -4.58 -5.86
C VAL A 31 11.82 -4.72 -6.22
N GLN A 32 11.33 -4.01 -7.23
CA GLN A 32 9.95 -4.13 -7.71
C GLN A 32 9.62 -5.56 -8.14
N SER A 33 10.54 -6.23 -8.82
CA SER A 33 10.37 -7.63 -9.23
C SER A 33 10.27 -8.58 -8.04
N ILE A 34 11.10 -8.40 -6.99
CA ILE A 34 11.05 -9.15 -5.75
C ILE A 34 9.67 -9.02 -5.10
N PHE A 35 9.12 -7.79 -5.00
CA PHE A 35 7.79 -7.56 -4.45
C PHE A 35 6.69 -8.20 -5.30
N ARG A 36 6.73 -8.05 -6.64
CA ARG A 36 5.77 -8.70 -7.56
C ARG A 36 5.78 -10.22 -7.44
N TRP A 37 6.95 -10.85 -7.41
CA TRP A 37 7.07 -12.31 -7.25
C TRP A 37 6.60 -12.77 -5.89
N LYS A 38 6.82 -11.99 -4.84
CA LYS A 38 6.30 -12.30 -3.50
C LYS A 38 4.78 -12.26 -3.49
N ILE A 39 4.18 -11.26 -4.08
CA ILE A 39 2.73 -11.13 -4.24
C ILE A 39 2.16 -12.30 -5.05
N SER A 40 2.83 -12.75 -6.12
CA SER A 40 2.41 -13.92 -6.90
C SER A 40 2.54 -15.27 -6.14
N GLY A 41 3.01 -15.26 -4.89
CA GLY A 41 3.09 -16.45 -4.03
C GLY A 41 4.43 -17.19 -4.09
N MET A 42 5.48 -16.59 -4.69
CA MET A 42 6.80 -17.19 -4.70
C MET A 42 7.45 -17.17 -3.32
N SER A 43 8.14 -18.23 -2.94
CA SER A 43 8.88 -18.28 -1.68
C SER A 43 10.12 -17.38 -1.73
N ASN A 44 10.62 -16.91 -0.57
CA ASN A 44 11.85 -16.08 -0.54
C ASN A 44 13.05 -16.85 -1.13
N GLN A 45 13.09 -18.20 -0.99
CA GLN A 45 14.13 -19.03 -1.61
C GLN A 45 13.95 -19.07 -3.12
N GLY A 46 12.74 -19.33 -3.64
CA GLY A 46 12.47 -19.32 -5.08
C GLY A 46 12.79 -17.98 -5.74
N ILE A 47 12.51 -16.87 -5.05
CA ILE A 47 12.92 -15.51 -5.51
C ILE A 47 14.45 -15.40 -5.56
N ALA A 48 15.15 -15.85 -4.53
CA ALA A 48 16.62 -15.82 -4.49
C ALA A 48 17.22 -16.67 -5.62
N ASP A 49 16.70 -17.86 -5.84
CA ASP A 49 17.16 -18.78 -6.88
C ASP A 49 16.92 -18.19 -8.28
N ARG A 50 15.77 -17.57 -8.51
CA ARG A 50 15.45 -16.89 -9.76
C ARG A 50 16.40 -15.73 -10.05
N LEU A 51 16.73 -14.93 -9.03
CA LEU A 51 17.71 -13.83 -9.16
C LEU A 51 19.12 -14.37 -9.44
N ASN A 52 19.50 -15.49 -8.83
CA ASN A 52 20.80 -16.14 -9.07
C ASN A 52 20.89 -16.71 -10.49
N VAL A 53 19.83 -17.36 -10.98
CA VAL A 53 19.77 -17.87 -12.38
C VAL A 53 19.87 -16.69 -13.35
N GLY A 54 19.19 -15.57 -13.06
CA GLY A 54 19.30 -14.33 -13.85
C GLY A 54 20.64 -13.58 -13.70
N LYS A 55 21.59 -14.09 -12.90
CA LYS A 55 22.89 -13.45 -12.62
C LYS A 55 22.76 -12.01 -12.13
N VAL A 56 21.69 -11.70 -11.41
CA VAL A 56 21.46 -10.38 -10.83
C VAL A 56 22.38 -10.18 -9.63
N PRO A 57 23.23 -9.13 -9.59
CA PRO A 57 24.13 -8.90 -8.45
C PRO A 57 23.36 -8.73 -7.13
N SER A 58 23.75 -9.50 -6.11
CA SER A 58 23.13 -9.40 -4.80
C SER A 58 23.50 -8.08 -4.11
N PRO A 59 22.77 -7.64 -3.05
CA PRO A 59 23.16 -6.48 -2.25
C PRO A 59 24.59 -6.58 -1.68
N ALA A 60 25.04 -7.80 -1.39
CA ALA A 60 26.41 -8.03 -0.91
C ALA A 60 27.45 -7.90 -2.05
N ALA A 61 27.15 -8.45 -3.24
CA ALA A 61 28.00 -8.30 -4.42
C ALA A 61 28.15 -6.83 -4.83
N ARG A 62 27.06 -6.06 -4.86
CA ARG A 62 27.12 -4.61 -5.15
C ARG A 62 27.94 -3.82 -4.14
N LYS A 63 27.88 -4.19 -2.85
CA LYS A 63 28.71 -3.58 -1.80
C LYS A 63 30.17 -3.85 -2.02
N LEU A 64 30.56 -5.06 -2.45
CA LEU A 64 31.94 -5.38 -2.80
C LEU A 64 32.42 -4.59 -4.01
N GLN A 65 31.60 -4.51 -5.07
CA GLN A 65 31.89 -3.72 -6.28
C GLN A 65 32.08 -2.22 -5.97
N SER A 66 31.37 -1.69 -4.95
CA SER A 66 31.55 -0.29 -4.48
C SER A 66 32.77 -0.08 -3.57
N GLY A 67 33.64 -1.08 -3.39
CA GLY A 67 34.83 -0.99 -2.56
C GLY A 67 34.59 -1.08 -1.05
N ALA A 68 33.39 -1.47 -0.63
CA ALA A 68 33.05 -1.60 0.79
C ALA A 68 33.71 -2.85 1.37
N LYS A 69 34.44 -2.68 2.51
CA LYS A 69 34.99 -3.82 3.26
C LYS A 69 33.87 -4.61 3.93
N LEU A 70 33.54 -5.79 3.40
CA LEU A 70 32.68 -6.76 4.08
C LEU A 70 33.52 -7.55 5.12
N SER A 71 32.89 -7.92 6.25
CA SER A 71 33.51 -8.78 7.22
C SER A 71 33.85 -10.15 6.61
N LEU A 72 34.95 -10.76 7.02
CA LEU A 72 35.47 -12.06 6.53
C LEU A 72 34.39 -13.19 6.53
N HIS A 73 33.41 -13.12 7.45
CA HIS A 73 32.30 -14.09 7.49
C HIS A 73 31.37 -14.08 6.27
N PHE A 74 31.32 -12.97 5.52
CA PHE A 74 30.51 -12.83 4.30
C PHE A 74 31.30 -13.01 3.00
N ARG A 75 32.62 -13.21 3.11
CA ARG A 75 33.54 -13.28 1.99
C ARG A 75 33.77 -14.70 1.48
N LYS A 76 32.69 -15.50 1.36
CA LYS A 76 32.77 -16.87 0.84
C LYS A 76 32.97 -16.95 -0.69
N SER A 77 32.71 -15.86 -1.40
CA SER A 77 32.96 -15.71 -2.83
C SER A 77 33.13 -14.22 -3.17
N ASP A 78 33.79 -13.92 -4.28
CA ASP A 78 33.91 -12.56 -4.80
C ASP A 78 32.55 -12.03 -5.32
N GLU A 79 31.61 -12.92 -5.64
CA GLU A 79 30.22 -12.61 -6.02
C GLU A 79 29.26 -13.40 -5.11
N PRO A 80 28.96 -12.91 -3.90
CA PRO A 80 28.05 -13.61 -3.02
C PRO A 80 26.61 -13.65 -3.62
N PRO A 81 26.02 -14.86 -3.70
CA PRO A 81 24.72 -15.03 -4.32
C PRO A 81 23.59 -14.44 -3.47
N TRP A 82 22.42 -14.30 -4.06
CA TRP A 82 21.20 -14.03 -3.32
C TRP A 82 20.87 -15.17 -2.37
N SER A 83 20.33 -14.84 -1.24
CA SER A 83 19.82 -15.79 -0.26
C SER A 83 18.39 -15.42 0.14
N ALA A 84 17.62 -16.40 0.62
CA ALA A 84 16.28 -16.15 1.17
C ALA A 84 16.27 -15.06 2.25
N LYS A 85 17.34 -14.98 3.05
CA LYS A 85 17.48 -13.94 4.09
C LYS A 85 17.74 -12.54 3.50
N ALA A 86 18.41 -12.45 2.35
CA ALA A 86 18.62 -11.18 1.67
C ALA A 86 17.28 -10.66 1.09
N VAL A 87 16.50 -11.54 0.48
CA VAL A 87 15.15 -11.25 0.00
C VAL A 87 14.25 -10.82 1.17
N ASP A 88 14.24 -11.57 2.27
CA ASP A 88 13.47 -11.28 3.47
C ASP A 88 13.76 -9.87 4.02
N ARG A 89 15.04 -9.48 4.08
CA ARG A 89 15.45 -8.14 4.53
C ARG A 89 14.93 -7.03 3.60
N ILE A 90 14.84 -7.29 2.30
CA ILE A 90 14.28 -6.33 1.35
C ILE A 90 12.79 -6.18 1.59
N LEU A 91 12.05 -7.28 1.70
CA LEU A 91 10.60 -7.28 1.88
C LEU A 91 10.12 -6.63 3.20
N HIS A 92 10.99 -6.58 4.24
CA HIS A 92 10.69 -5.94 5.51
C HIS A 92 11.23 -4.49 5.64
N ASN A 93 11.85 -3.95 4.60
CA ASN A 93 12.53 -2.66 4.73
C ASN A 93 11.65 -1.49 4.28
N GLU A 94 11.15 -0.72 5.24
CA GLU A 94 10.28 0.44 5.02
C GLU A 94 10.94 1.60 4.24
N VAL A 95 12.26 1.53 4.00
CA VAL A 95 12.95 2.49 3.13
C VAL A 95 12.36 2.48 1.72
N TYR A 96 11.84 1.34 1.23
CA TYR A 96 11.27 1.24 -0.11
C TYR A 96 9.95 2.00 -0.30
N ILE A 97 9.30 2.43 0.80
CA ILE A 97 8.11 3.29 0.78
C ILE A 97 8.42 4.74 1.15
N GLY A 98 9.68 5.17 0.99
CA GLY A 98 10.09 6.54 1.28
C GLY A 98 10.30 6.88 2.76
N LYS A 99 10.27 5.87 3.66
CA LYS A 99 10.47 6.06 5.11
C LYS A 99 11.92 5.84 5.51
N LEU A 100 12.46 6.75 6.28
CA LEU A 100 13.76 6.56 6.91
C LEU A 100 13.56 6.04 8.34
N VAL A 101 14.06 4.84 8.61
CA VAL A 101 13.92 4.18 9.93
C VAL A 101 15.29 3.99 10.56
N GLN A 102 15.51 4.64 11.68
CA GLN A 102 16.77 4.62 12.44
C GLN A 102 16.53 4.17 13.89
N GLY A 103 17.62 3.95 14.64
CA GLY A 103 17.53 3.59 16.05
C GLY A 103 17.12 2.15 16.32
N LYS A 104 17.09 1.24 15.32
CA LYS A 104 16.71 -0.18 15.48
C LYS A 104 17.60 -0.95 16.48
N THR A 105 18.84 -0.50 16.67
CA THR A 105 19.79 -1.13 17.60
C THR A 105 20.56 -0.08 18.36
N ARG A 106 20.86 -0.33 19.64
CA ARG A 106 21.79 0.48 20.46
C ARG A 106 22.87 -0.40 21.07
N ARG A 107 24.01 0.16 21.37
CA ARG A 107 25.01 -0.51 22.20
C ARG A 107 24.59 -0.50 23.66
N LEU A 108 24.85 -1.58 24.37
CA LEU A 108 24.55 -1.68 25.81
C LEU A 108 25.34 -0.66 26.61
N ASP A 109 26.64 -0.51 26.25
CA ASP A 109 27.60 0.41 26.84
C ASP A 109 28.58 0.84 25.73
N TYR A 110 29.23 2.01 25.88
CA TYR A 110 30.23 2.52 24.94
C TYR A 110 31.45 1.58 24.79
N ARG A 111 31.79 0.80 25.82
CA ARG A 111 32.86 -0.20 25.82
C ARG A 111 32.45 -1.54 25.23
N SER A 112 31.16 -1.83 25.15
CA SER A 112 30.65 -3.11 24.67
C SER A 112 30.46 -3.10 23.15
N LYS A 113 30.94 -4.15 22.48
CA LYS A 113 30.62 -4.42 21.06
C LYS A 113 29.24 -5.03 20.88
N LYS A 114 28.57 -5.48 21.96
CA LYS A 114 27.25 -6.08 21.92
C LYS A 114 26.20 -5.01 21.60
N LYS A 115 25.39 -5.29 20.58
CA LYS A 115 24.23 -4.49 20.21
C LYS A 115 22.97 -5.20 20.72
N MET A 116 22.03 -4.42 21.24
CA MET A 116 20.69 -4.91 21.58
C MET A 116 19.66 -4.27 20.65
N ASN A 117 18.60 -5.02 20.36
CA ASN A 117 17.47 -4.51 19.58
C ASN A 117 16.67 -3.53 20.44
N VAL A 118 16.24 -2.45 19.83
CA VAL A 118 15.37 -1.44 20.43
C VAL A 118 13.93 -1.76 20.02
N PRO A 119 12.94 -1.71 20.94
CA PRO A 119 11.52 -1.86 20.61
C PRO A 119 11.11 -0.86 19.53
N ARG A 120 10.17 -1.28 18.66
CA ARG A 120 9.71 -0.44 17.52
C ARG A 120 9.19 0.94 17.96
N ARG A 121 8.56 1.04 19.13
CA ARG A 121 8.04 2.30 19.69
C ARG A 121 9.12 3.36 19.91
N ASP A 122 10.38 2.93 20.08
CA ASP A 122 11.53 3.80 20.36
C ASP A 122 12.38 4.04 19.09
N TRP A 123 11.92 3.58 17.92
CA TRP A 123 12.60 3.84 16.64
C TRP A 123 12.32 5.27 16.18
N VAL A 124 13.27 5.86 15.49
CA VAL A 124 13.08 7.15 14.81
C VAL A 124 12.62 6.86 13.37
N ILE A 125 11.38 7.18 13.08
CA ILE A 125 10.76 6.98 11.76
C ILE A 125 10.43 8.36 11.21
N VAL A 126 10.90 8.64 9.99
CA VAL A 126 10.62 9.89 9.28
C VAL A 126 10.04 9.51 7.92
N ASP A 127 8.85 10.00 7.63
CA ASP A 127 8.14 9.75 6.37
C ASP A 127 8.61 10.70 5.26
N ASN A 128 8.41 10.29 4.01
CA ASN A 128 8.64 11.09 2.80
C ASN A 128 10.05 11.73 2.72
N THR A 129 11.08 10.96 3.09
CA THR A 129 12.47 11.45 3.06
C THR A 129 13.13 11.30 1.68
N HIS A 130 12.61 10.44 0.83
CA HIS A 130 13.10 10.14 -0.51
C HIS A 130 11.99 9.50 -1.36
N GLU A 131 12.21 9.38 -2.65
CA GLU A 131 11.28 8.77 -3.58
C GLU A 131 11.07 7.28 -3.26
N ALA A 132 9.80 6.87 -3.19
CA ALA A 132 9.42 5.48 -2.93
C ALA A 132 9.59 4.61 -4.19
N ILE A 133 10.23 3.45 -4.06
CA ILE A 133 10.32 2.43 -5.13
C ILE A 133 9.06 1.59 -5.18
N ILE A 134 8.42 1.36 -4.03
CA ILE A 134 7.25 0.50 -3.87
C ILE A 134 6.09 1.32 -3.33
N PRO A 135 4.88 1.23 -3.92
CA PRO A 135 3.68 1.84 -3.36
C PRO A 135 3.38 1.30 -1.96
N ALA A 136 2.90 2.16 -1.06
CA ALA A 136 2.61 1.79 0.33
C ALA A 136 1.61 0.62 0.45
N GLU A 137 0.58 0.59 -0.41
CA GLU A 137 -0.41 -0.50 -0.46
C GLU A 137 0.22 -1.84 -0.81
N GLN A 138 1.13 -1.85 -1.79
CA GLN A 138 1.84 -3.06 -2.21
C GLN A 138 2.78 -3.58 -1.12
N PHE A 139 3.44 -2.67 -0.39
CA PHE A 139 4.28 -3.01 0.75
C PHE A 139 3.46 -3.62 1.89
N GLU A 140 2.30 -3.03 2.19
CA GLU A 140 1.39 -3.52 3.24
C GLU A 140 0.81 -4.89 2.90
N LEU A 141 0.46 -5.13 1.64
CA LEU A 141 0.03 -6.44 1.16
C LEU A 141 1.12 -7.49 1.38
N VAL A 142 2.37 -7.18 1.01
CA VAL A 142 3.51 -8.09 1.23
C VAL A 142 3.75 -8.31 2.72
N ARG A 143 3.61 -7.31 3.57
CA ARG A 143 3.72 -7.43 5.02
C ARG A 143 2.71 -8.45 5.57
N ARG A 144 1.45 -8.35 5.17
CA ARG A 144 0.41 -9.34 5.54
C ARG A 144 0.72 -10.75 5.03
N ILE A 145 1.22 -10.87 3.80
CA ILE A 145 1.68 -12.16 3.26
C ILE A 145 2.76 -12.78 4.14
N LEU A 146 3.75 -11.99 4.58
CA LEU A 146 4.86 -12.47 5.41
C LEU A 146 4.41 -12.87 6.82
N GLU A 147 3.45 -12.16 7.41
CA GLU A 147 2.87 -12.46 8.72
C GLU A 147 2.06 -13.76 8.70
N THR A 148 1.37 -14.07 7.59
CA THR A 148 0.58 -15.30 7.42
C THR A 148 1.40 -16.50 6.98
N GLU A 149 2.62 -16.32 6.47
CA GLU A 149 3.48 -17.40 6.04
C GLU A 149 4.00 -18.20 7.25
N THR A 150 3.50 -19.41 7.36
CA THR A 150 4.01 -20.42 8.28
C THR A 150 4.92 -21.42 7.54
N ARG A 151 5.56 -22.32 8.27
CA ARG A 151 6.56 -23.31 7.83
C ARG A 151 6.46 -23.75 6.36
N ARG A 152 7.59 -23.69 5.65
CA ARG A 152 7.74 -24.10 4.24
C ARG A 152 8.03 -25.59 4.14
N PRO A 153 7.52 -26.28 3.10
CA PRO A 153 8.16 -27.50 2.61
C PRO A 153 9.54 -27.11 2.05
N ASN A 154 10.57 -27.91 2.32
CA ASN A 154 11.95 -27.58 1.93
C ASN A 154 12.16 -27.41 0.41
N ASP A 155 11.26 -27.94 -0.43
CA ASP A 155 11.42 -28.01 -1.89
C ASP A 155 10.35 -27.26 -2.69
N ALA A 156 9.52 -26.43 -2.07
CA ALA A 156 8.46 -25.72 -2.78
C ALA A 156 8.87 -24.30 -3.20
N GLU A 157 8.89 -24.04 -4.50
CA GLU A 157 9.09 -22.69 -5.06
C GLU A 157 7.96 -21.74 -4.67
N THR A 158 6.74 -22.25 -4.50
CA THR A 158 5.54 -21.49 -4.19
C THR A 158 4.92 -21.86 -2.85
N VAL A 159 4.30 -20.91 -2.21
CA VAL A 159 3.52 -21.10 -0.97
C VAL A 159 2.13 -21.61 -1.33
N ALA A 160 1.60 -22.60 -0.58
CA ALA A 160 0.24 -23.10 -0.81
C ALA A 160 -0.80 -21.97 -0.63
N LEU A 161 -1.84 -21.97 -1.47
CA LEU A 161 -2.84 -20.91 -1.59
C LEU A 161 -3.42 -20.47 -0.25
N PHE A 162 -3.84 -21.40 0.60
CA PHE A 162 -4.48 -21.13 1.89
C PHE A 162 -3.54 -21.30 3.10
N ALA A 163 -2.21 -21.39 2.88
CA ALA A 163 -1.28 -21.56 3.99
C ALA A 163 -1.33 -20.33 4.93
N GLY A 164 -1.50 -20.60 6.22
CA GLY A 164 -1.58 -19.58 7.26
C GLY A 164 -2.99 -19.07 7.59
N PHE A 165 -3.99 -19.36 6.75
CA PHE A 165 -5.36 -18.91 6.93
C PHE A 165 -6.28 -19.97 7.54
N LEU A 166 -5.88 -21.25 7.56
CA LEU A 166 -6.72 -22.38 7.94
C LEU A 166 -6.59 -22.75 9.40
N TYR A 167 -7.71 -22.71 10.11
CA TYR A 167 -7.82 -23.11 11.51
C TYR A 167 -8.94 -24.10 11.72
N CYS A 168 -8.79 -24.95 12.71
CA CYS A 168 -9.83 -25.87 13.15
C CYS A 168 -10.82 -25.13 14.04
N GLY A 169 -12.09 -25.04 13.63
CA GLY A 169 -13.14 -24.40 14.43
C GLY A 169 -13.44 -25.13 15.74
N ASP A 170 -13.11 -26.44 15.84
CA ASP A 170 -13.38 -27.25 17.04
C ASP A 170 -12.27 -27.13 18.11
N CYS A 171 -11.00 -26.98 17.70
CA CYS A 171 -9.88 -26.94 18.67
C CYS A 171 -8.96 -25.73 18.53
N GLY A 172 -9.22 -24.80 17.61
CA GLY A 172 -8.41 -23.60 17.38
C GLY A 172 -7.02 -23.83 16.75
N ASN A 173 -6.61 -25.08 16.56
CA ASN A 173 -5.29 -25.36 16.00
C ASN A 173 -5.27 -25.17 14.47
N ARG A 174 -4.09 -24.86 13.93
CA ARG A 174 -3.92 -24.67 12.47
C ARG A 174 -4.08 -25.98 11.71
N LEU A 175 -4.66 -25.93 10.51
CA LEU A 175 -4.61 -27.03 9.57
C LEU A 175 -3.32 -26.95 8.75
N VAL A 176 -2.71 -28.13 8.55
CA VAL A 176 -1.46 -28.29 7.83
C VAL A 176 -1.72 -29.04 6.53
N ARG A 177 -1.19 -28.50 5.42
CA ARG A 177 -1.27 -29.16 4.11
C ARG A 177 -0.41 -30.42 4.11
N ARG A 178 -1.00 -31.52 3.63
CA ARG A 178 -0.39 -32.83 3.46
C ARG A 178 -0.57 -33.28 2.01
N SER A 179 0.33 -34.15 1.56
CA SER A 179 0.20 -34.82 0.26
C SER A 179 0.19 -36.31 0.48
N ALA A 180 -0.65 -37.02 -0.22
CA ALA A 180 -0.68 -38.47 -0.29
C ALA A 180 -0.69 -38.88 -1.77
N SER A 181 0.00 -40.02 -2.08
CA SER A 181 0.00 -40.61 -3.40
C SER A 181 -0.81 -41.93 -3.35
N TYR A 182 -1.73 -42.08 -4.30
CA TYR A 182 -2.49 -43.29 -4.46
C TYR A 182 -2.66 -43.57 -5.96
N LYS A 183 -2.29 -44.78 -6.42
CA LYS A 183 -2.37 -45.18 -7.83
C LYS A 183 -1.81 -44.10 -8.78
N GLU A 184 -0.56 -43.69 -8.59
CA GLU A 184 0.17 -42.67 -9.38
C GLU A 184 -0.41 -41.28 -9.36
N LYS A 185 -1.54 -41.03 -8.67
CA LYS A 185 -2.10 -39.72 -8.48
C LYS A 185 -1.69 -39.14 -7.13
N ARG A 186 -1.24 -37.90 -7.14
CA ARG A 186 -0.88 -37.14 -5.92
C ARG A 186 -2.06 -36.26 -5.52
N TYR A 187 -2.51 -36.42 -4.28
CA TYR A 187 -3.60 -35.65 -3.69
C TYR A 187 -3.06 -34.75 -2.58
N SER A 188 -3.54 -33.54 -2.54
CA SER A 188 -3.27 -32.60 -1.43
C SER A 188 -4.52 -32.44 -0.58
N TYR A 189 -4.33 -32.39 0.73
CA TYR A 189 -5.40 -32.17 1.70
C TYR A 189 -4.89 -31.41 2.91
N TYR A 190 -5.78 -30.78 3.63
CA TYR A 190 -5.51 -30.09 4.87
C TYR A 190 -5.96 -30.95 6.05
N GLN A 191 -5.14 -31.07 7.09
CA GLN A 191 -5.39 -31.85 8.29
C GLN A 191 -5.14 -31.00 9.53
N CYS A 192 -6.03 -31.09 10.52
CA CYS A 192 -5.86 -30.43 11.82
C CYS A 192 -4.57 -30.92 12.51
N SER A 193 -3.73 -29.98 12.96
CA SER A 193 -2.49 -30.32 13.69
C SER A 193 -2.77 -30.86 15.11
N GLY A 194 -3.87 -30.43 15.73
CA GLY A 194 -4.28 -30.90 17.06
C GLY A 194 -4.62 -32.39 17.11
N SER A 195 -5.21 -32.95 16.04
CA SER A 195 -5.55 -34.38 15.96
C SER A 195 -4.31 -35.30 15.99
N LYS A 196 -3.11 -34.77 15.61
CA LYS A 196 -1.85 -35.52 15.62
C LYS A 196 -1.01 -35.34 16.88
N GLN A 197 -1.01 -34.14 17.46
CA GLN A 197 -0.13 -33.81 18.59
C GLN A 197 -0.66 -34.40 19.90
N ASN A 198 -1.97 -34.41 20.09
CA ASN A 198 -2.63 -34.97 21.28
C ASN A 198 -3.76 -35.88 20.81
N LYS A 199 -3.54 -37.20 20.81
CA LYS A 199 -4.59 -38.18 20.52
C LYS A 199 -5.76 -37.95 21.47
N GLY A 200 -6.88 -37.45 20.97
CA GLY A 200 -8.10 -37.18 21.72
C GLY A 200 -8.46 -35.71 21.90
N SER A 201 -7.60 -34.76 21.53
CA SER A 201 -7.92 -33.30 21.63
C SER A 201 -8.80 -32.79 20.49
N CYS A 202 -8.85 -33.51 19.38
CA CYS A 202 -9.67 -33.19 18.22
C CYS A 202 -9.88 -34.41 17.32
N THR A 203 -11.02 -34.48 16.65
CA THR A 203 -11.31 -35.44 15.62
C THR A 203 -10.45 -35.21 14.37
N SER A 204 -10.20 -36.24 13.57
CA SER A 204 -9.38 -36.10 12.37
C SER A 204 -10.18 -35.48 11.23
N HIS A 205 -10.00 -34.19 10.98
CA HIS A 205 -10.58 -33.53 9.82
C HIS A 205 -9.59 -33.55 8.65
N ASN A 206 -10.01 -34.08 7.51
CA ASN A 206 -9.24 -34.12 6.28
C ASN A 206 -10.03 -33.49 5.15
N LEU A 207 -9.70 -32.24 4.83
CA LEU A 207 -10.35 -31.49 3.75
C LEU A 207 -9.45 -31.48 2.51
N ARG A 208 -9.95 -31.98 1.38
CA ARG A 208 -9.22 -31.93 0.11
C ARG A 208 -9.01 -30.50 -0.35
N ASP A 209 -7.82 -30.21 -0.88
CA ASP A 209 -7.43 -28.89 -1.39
C ASP A 209 -8.41 -28.37 -2.44
N GLU A 210 -8.81 -29.20 -3.40
CA GLU A 210 -9.77 -28.88 -4.45
C GLU A 210 -11.17 -28.55 -3.90
N LYS A 211 -11.64 -29.32 -2.90
CA LYS A 211 -12.94 -29.04 -2.27
C LYS A 211 -12.93 -27.71 -1.52
N LEU A 212 -11.85 -27.43 -0.79
CA LEU A 212 -11.66 -26.15 -0.10
C LEU A 212 -11.64 -25.00 -1.11
N TYR A 213 -10.89 -25.14 -2.21
CA TYR A 213 -10.81 -24.11 -3.25
C TYR A 213 -12.20 -23.74 -3.78
N ASN A 214 -13.03 -24.73 -4.10
CA ASN A 214 -14.38 -24.48 -4.63
C ASN A 214 -15.30 -23.80 -3.59
N ILE A 215 -15.22 -24.22 -2.32
CA ILE A 215 -16.02 -23.61 -1.24
C ILE A 215 -15.64 -22.14 -1.08
N VAL A 216 -14.34 -21.84 -0.98
CA VAL A 216 -13.85 -20.48 -0.78
C VAL A 216 -14.13 -19.61 -2.00
N ARG A 217 -13.99 -20.17 -3.21
CA ARG A 217 -14.32 -19.46 -4.45
C ARG A 217 -15.78 -19.01 -4.46
N ASN A 218 -16.71 -19.93 -4.22
CA ASN A 218 -18.13 -19.62 -4.23
C ASN A 218 -18.51 -18.60 -3.14
N ALA A 219 -17.88 -18.71 -1.95
CA ALA A 219 -18.09 -17.76 -0.87
C ALA A 219 -17.58 -16.34 -1.24
N LEU A 220 -16.39 -16.24 -1.86
CA LEU A 220 -15.85 -14.97 -2.30
C LEU A 220 -16.65 -14.36 -3.44
N GLU A 221 -17.08 -15.16 -4.44
CA GLU A 221 -17.93 -14.68 -5.54
C GLU A 221 -19.23 -14.09 -5.00
N MET A 222 -19.89 -14.80 -4.09
CA MET A 222 -21.14 -14.33 -3.44
C MET A 222 -20.88 -13.04 -2.63
N GLN A 223 -19.82 -13.00 -1.84
CA GLN A 223 -19.47 -11.83 -1.03
C GLN A 223 -19.18 -10.60 -1.90
N ILE A 224 -18.42 -10.78 -2.98
CA ILE A 224 -18.11 -9.70 -3.93
C ILE A 224 -19.40 -9.19 -4.57
N GLN A 225 -20.29 -10.08 -4.99
CA GLN A 225 -21.56 -9.70 -5.60
C GLN A 225 -22.42 -8.88 -4.62
N ILE A 226 -22.62 -9.34 -3.38
CA ILE A 226 -23.41 -8.63 -2.37
C ILE A 226 -22.83 -7.24 -2.11
N VAL A 227 -21.52 -7.15 -1.87
CA VAL A 227 -20.87 -5.86 -1.57
C VAL A 227 -20.98 -4.89 -2.75
N MET A 228 -20.88 -5.40 -3.99
CA MET A 228 -21.00 -4.54 -5.18
C MET A 228 -22.43 -4.06 -5.39
N GLU A 229 -23.44 -4.92 -5.18
CA GLU A 229 -24.88 -4.54 -5.28
C GLU A 229 -25.23 -3.48 -4.22
N GLU A 230 -24.81 -3.67 -2.96
CA GLU A 230 -24.99 -2.69 -1.90
C GLU A 230 -24.30 -1.35 -2.21
N ALA A 231 -23.07 -1.40 -2.72
CA ALA A 231 -22.32 -0.20 -3.09
C ALA A 231 -23.02 0.59 -4.22
N GLU A 232 -23.51 -0.11 -5.25
CA GLU A 232 -24.25 0.52 -6.36
C GLU A 232 -25.56 1.14 -5.85
N PHE A 233 -26.25 0.49 -4.92
CA PHE A 233 -27.47 1.01 -4.30
C PHE A 233 -27.22 2.28 -3.48
N VAL A 234 -26.20 2.26 -2.60
CA VAL A 234 -25.81 3.44 -1.80
C VAL A 234 -25.41 4.61 -2.69
N GLU A 235 -24.66 4.35 -3.76
CA GLU A 235 -24.26 5.39 -4.70
C GLU A 235 -25.47 5.96 -5.46
N SER A 236 -26.43 5.12 -5.84
CA SER A 236 -27.67 5.57 -6.49
C SER A 236 -28.50 6.49 -5.59
N ILE A 237 -28.59 6.18 -4.29
CA ILE A 237 -29.28 7.03 -3.29
C ILE A 237 -28.54 8.37 -3.14
N ARG A 238 -27.21 8.34 -3.07
CA ARG A 238 -26.39 9.54 -2.94
C ARG A 238 -26.55 10.47 -4.14
N GLN A 239 -26.56 9.92 -5.35
CA GLN A 239 -26.78 10.67 -6.57
C GLN A 239 -28.22 11.22 -6.67
N ALA A 240 -29.20 10.47 -6.18
CA ALA A 240 -30.60 10.89 -6.23
C ALA A 240 -30.97 12.01 -5.24
N GLN A 241 -30.34 12.06 -4.06
CA GLN A 241 -30.85 12.87 -2.96
C GLN A 241 -30.16 14.22 -2.70
N GLN A 242 -28.89 14.45 -3.01
CA GLN A 242 -28.23 15.68 -2.51
C GLN A 242 -27.30 16.42 -3.46
N GLU A 243 -26.56 15.79 -4.32
CA GLU A 243 -25.50 16.44 -5.10
C GLU A 243 -26.02 17.40 -6.19
N PRO A 244 -27.05 17.05 -7.01
CA PRO A 244 -27.50 17.94 -8.06
C PRO A 244 -28.09 19.25 -7.52
N TYR A 245 -28.72 19.23 -6.35
CA TYR A 245 -29.33 20.44 -5.78
C TYR A 245 -28.26 21.36 -5.18
N ARG A 246 -27.29 20.82 -4.43
CA ARG A 246 -26.20 21.58 -3.82
C ARG A 246 -25.30 22.19 -4.90
N VAL A 247 -24.90 21.40 -5.88
CA VAL A 247 -24.07 21.88 -7.01
C VAL A 247 -24.80 22.99 -7.78
N ARG A 248 -26.08 22.80 -8.13
CA ARG A 248 -26.90 23.83 -8.82
C ARG A 248 -27.05 25.11 -7.99
N ARG A 249 -27.15 25.00 -6.66
CA ARG A 249 -27.21 26.16 -5.76
C ARG A 249 -25.88 26.93 -5.78
N ILE A 250 -24.75 26.26 -5.67
CA ILE A 250 -23.40 26.85 -5.73
C ILE A 250 -23.18 27.53 -7.10
N GLU A 251 -23.52 26.85 -8.18
CA GLU A 251 -23.40 27.41 -9.54
C GLU A 251 -24.27 28.67 -9.73
N ARG A 252 -25.46 28.70 -9.13
CA ARG A 252 -26.33 29.90 -9.15
C ARG A 252 -25.68 31.04 -8.39
N GLN A 253 -25.08 30.78 -7.22
CA GLN A 253 -24.37 31.79 -6.43
C GLN A 253 -23.13 32.33 -7.15
N ILE A 254 -22.36 31.46 -7.81
CA ILE A 254 -21.21 31.88 -8.62
C ILE A 254 -21.66 32.79 -9.77
N ARG A 255 -22.71 32.42 -10.51
CA ARG A 255 -23.26 33.26 -11.59
C ARG A 255 -23.71 34.63 -11.07
N GLN A 256 -24.39 34.70 -9.92
CA GLN A 256 -24.81 35.93 -9.30
C GLN A 256 -23.62 36.83 -8.94
N LEU A 257 -22.61 36.29 -8.24
CA LEU A 257 -21.40 37.02 -7.87
C LEU A 257 -20.61 37.51 -9.09
N THR A 258 -20.58 36.71 -10.17
CA THR A 258 -19.96 37.11 -11.44
C THR A 258 -20.67 38.32 -12.04
N ALA A 259 -21.99 38.36 -12.04
CA ALA A 259 -22.77 39.49 -12.51
C ALA A 259 -22.57 40.72 -11.64
N GLU A 260 -22.56 40.59 -10.31
CA GLU A 260 -22.31 41.69 -9.37
C GLU A 260 -20.88 42.25 -9.51
N LYS A 261 -19.87 41.36 -9.72
CA LYS A 261 -18.50 41.76 -10.00
C LYS A 261 -18.41 42.59 -11.29
N ALA A 262 -19.00 42.09 -12.38
CA ALA A 262 -19.02 42.76 -13.68
C ALA A 262 -19.70 44.17 -13.60
N HIS A 263 -20.83 44.22 -12.88
CA HIS A 263 -21.50 45.51 -12.63
C HIS A 263 -20.61 46.51 -11.87
N THR A 264 -19.93 46.03 -10.79
CA THR A 264 -19.02 46.86 -9.98
C THR A 264 -17.81 47.30 -10.79
N GLN A 265 -17.27 46.45 -11.68
CA GLN A 265 -16.21 46.82 -12.61
C GLN A 265 -16.64 47.92 -13.58
N GLY A 266 -17.84 47.80 -14.16
CA GLY A 266 -18.40 48.86 -15.04
C GLY A 266 -18.61 50.19 -14.33
N ILE A 267 -18.98 50.20 -13.04
CA ILE A 267 -19.05 51.42 -12.23
C ILE A 267 -17.64 52.01 -12.05
N LYS A 268 -16.65 51.18 -11.77
CA LYS A 268 -15.26 51.58 -11.59
C LYS A 268 -14.65 52.20 -12.85
N GLU A 269 -15.01 51.67 -14.03
CA GLU A 269 -14.62 52.22 -15.34
C GLU A 269 -15.24 53.61 -15.59
N LYS A 270 -16.54 53.79 -15.29
CA LYS A 270 -17.21 55.09 -15.36
C LYS A 270 -16.58 56.11 -14.40
N LEU A 271 -16.22 55.71 -13.19
CA LEU A 271 -15.58 56.56 -12.21
C LEU A 271 -14.26 57.18 -12.75
N TYR A 272 -13.54 56.48 -13.60
CA TYR A 272 -12.34 56.99 -14.25
C TYR A 272 -12.68 58.06 -15.31
N GLY A 273 -13.79 57.86 -16.05
CA GLY A 273 -14.31 58.84 -16.98
C GLY A 273 -14.72 60.16 -16.28
N ASP A 274 -15.50 60.03 -15.20
CA ASP A 274 -15.99 61.16 -14.42
C ASP A 274 -14.83 61.99 -13.77
N TYR A 275 -13.75 61.29 -13.40
CA TYR A 275 -12.52 61.93 -12.92
C TYR A 275 -11.77 62.69 -14.06
N ALA A 276 -11.68 62.04 -15.24
CA ALA A 276 -11.02 62.63 -16.42
C ALA A 276 -11.76 63.87 -16.95
N GLU A 277 -13.10 63.92 -16.76
CA GLU A 277 -13.97 65.09 -17.11
C GLU A 277 -14.06 66.11 -15.97
N GLU A 278 -13.23 66.02 -14.94
CA GLU A 278 -13.17 66.91 -13.77
C GLU A 278 -14.49 67.01 -12.96
N ILE A 279 -15.38 66.02 -13.10
CA ILE A 279 -16.64 65.87 -12.33
C ILE A 279 -16.36 65.46 -10.90
N LEU A 280 -15.31 64.68 -10.68
CA LEU A 280 -14.90 64.19 -9.36
C LEU A 280 -13.58 64.81 -8.91
N THR A 281 -13.49 65.08 -7.61
CA THR A 281 -12.20 65.45 -7.02
C THR A 281 -11.24 64.29 -6.97
N ARG A 282 -9.92 64.58 -6.91
CA ARG A 282 -8.91 63.52 -6.77
C ARG A 282 -9.12 62.67 -5.51
N GLU A 283 -9.54 63.28 -4.44
CA GLU A 283 -9.77 62.63 -3.14
C GLU A 283 -10.98 61.69 -3.23
N ASP A 284 -12.09 62.12 -3.80
CA ASP A 284 -13.29 61.31 -4.02
C ASP A 284 -12.99 60.13 -4.95
N PHE A 285 -12.26 60.35 -6.05
CA PHE A 285 -11.84 59.30 -6.97
C PHE A 285 -11.03 58.23 -6.27
N LEU A 286 -10.03 58.60 -5.45
CA LEU A 286 -9.21 57.65 -4.73
C LEU A 286 -10.02 56.83 -3.73
N ASN A 287 -10.91 57.47 -2.97
CA ASN A 287 -11.78 56.81 -1.99
C ASN A 287 -12.73 55.79 -2.64
N TYR A 288 -13.41 56.19 -3.70
CA TYR A 288 -14.33 55.30 -4.42
C TYR A 288 -13.58 54.18 -5.15
N ASN A 289 -12.44 54.46 -5.74
CA ASN A 289 -11.61 53.47 -6.41
C ASN A 289 -11.12 52.40 -5.42
N GLU A 290 -10.72 52.78 -4.22
CA GLU A 290 -10.34 51.83 -3.16
C GLU A 290 -11.54 50.99 -2.69
N LEU A 291 -12.70 51.64 -2.47
CA LEU A 291 -13.93 50.99 -2.07
C LEU A 291 -14.35 49.90 -3.07
N TYR A 292 -14.41 50.25 -4.36
CA TYR A 292 -14.80 49.29 -5.40
C TYR A 292 -13.75 48.21 -5.63
N SER A 293 -12.46 48.49 -5.48
CA SER A 293 -11.38 47.51 -5.54
C SER A 293 -11.53 46.46 -4.43
N LYS A 294 -11.73 46.89 -3.18
CA LYS A 294 -11.99 45.97 -2.05
C LYS A 294 -13.24 45.12 -2.25
N ARG A 295 -14.26 45.68 -2.88
CA ARG A 295 -15.50 44.95 -3.18
C ARG A 295 -15.29 43.90 -4.25
N ILE A 296 -14.53 44.17 -5.29
CA ILE A 296 -14.16 43.22 -6.34
C ILE A 296 -13.32 42.07 -5.73
N GLU A 297 -12.33 42.38 -4.89
CA GLU A 297 -11.53 41.36 -4.20
C GLU A 297 -12.36 40.48 -3.27
N ALA A 298 -13.41 41.03 -2.63
CA ALA A 298 -14.32 40.27 -1.81
C ALA A 298 -15.16 39.27 -2.65
N TYR A 299 -15.61 39.70 -3.84
CA TYR A 299 -16.29 38.82 -4.78
C TYR A 299 -15.37 37.69 -5.26
N ASP A 300 -14.11 37.97 -5.60
CA ASP A 300 -13.15 36.97 -6.06
C ASP A 300 -12.86 35.94 -4.97
N ARG A 301 -12.65 36.36 -3.74
CA ARG A 301 -12.46 35.45 -2.61
C ARG A 301 -13.67 34.53 -2.44
N LYS A 302 -14.88 35.10 -2.47
CA LYS A 302 -16.11 34.31 -2.30
C LYS A 302 -16.34 33.33 -3.44
N MET A 303 -16.02 33.70 -4.68
CA MET A 303 -16.09 32.82 -5.84
C MET A 303 -15.09 31.67 -5.71
N THR A 304 -13.86 31.94 -5.28
CA THR A 304 -12.83 30.90 -5.07
C THR A 304 -13.25 29.90 -3.98
N GLU A 305 -13.84 30.39 -2.87
CA GLU A 305 -14.40 29.54 -1.82
C GLU A 305 -15.49 28.61 -2.36
N LEU A 306 -16.44 29.16 -3.13
CA LEU A 306 -17.53 28.38 -3.73
C LEU A 306 -17.06 27.38 -4.79
N GLU A 307 -16.06 27.74 -5.58
CA GLU A 307 -15.44 26.82 -6.55
C GLU A 307 -14.72 25.67 -5.87
N THR A 308 -14.01 25.94 -4.76
CA THR A 308 -13.37 24.92 -3.94
C THR A 308 -14.43 24.00 -3.31
N GLU A 309 -15.53 24.56 -2.79
CA GLU A 309 -16.64 23.75 -2.25
C GLU A 309 -17.28 22.88 -3.34
N ARG A 310 -17.48 23.40 -4.56
CA ARG A 310 -17.98 22.64 -5.71
C ARG A 310 -17.05 21.49 -6.07
N GLN A 311 -15.74 21.74 -6.14
CA GLN A 311 -14.74 20.70 -6.42
C GLN A 311 -14.75 19.61 -5.34
N ASN A 312 -14.79 20.00 -4.07
CA ASN A 312 -14.84 19.05 -2.96
C ASN A 312 -16.11 18.17 -2.99
N LEU A 313 -17.25 18.71 -3.42
CA LEU A 313 -18.48 17.92 -3.62
C LEU A 313 -18.37 16.95 -4.80
N GLN A 314 -17.65 17.32 -5.86
CA GLN A 314 -17.44 16.47 -7.04
C GLN A 314 -16.33 15.43 -6.84
N THR A 315 -15.32 15.76 -6.01
CA THR A 315 -14.17 14.92 -5.71
C THR A 315 -14.25 14.26 -4.34
N ALA A 316 -15.45 14.23 -3.72
CA ALA A 316 -15.63 13.60 -2.42
C ALA A 316 -14.96 12.21 -2.43
N PRO A 317 -13.94 11.98 -1.57
CA PRO A 317 -13.22 10.72 -1.57
C PRO A 317 -14.21 9.59 -1.35
N ASN A 318 -13.96 8.46 -2.00
CA ASN A 318 -14.73 7.24 -1.84
C ASN A 318 -15.03 7.04 -0.35
N ALA A 319 -16.28 7.20 0.07
CA ALA A 319 -16.66 7.13 1.48
C ALA A 319 -16.31 5.76 2.10
N TYR A 320 -15.98 4.80 1.25
CA TYR A 320 -15.69 3.42 1.61
C TYR A 320 -14.45 2.92 0.84
N PRO A 321 -13.22 3.18 1.33
CA PRO A 321 -11.98 2.75 0.67
C PRO A 321 -11.90 1.23 0.46
N PHE A 322 -12.58 0.42 1.29
CA PHE A 322 -12.63 -1.03 1.14
C PHE A 322 -13.34 -1.48 -0.15
N LEU A 323 -14.26 -0.67 -0.71
CA LEU A 323 -14.95 -0.99 -1.96
C LEU A 323 -13.99 -1.08 -3.16
N ASP A 324 -12.88 -0.34 -3.14
CA ASP A 324 -11.92 -0.38 -4.23
C ASP A 324 -11.24 -1.74 -4.33
N VAL A 325 -11.04 -2.41 -3.20
CA VAL A 325 -10.53 -3.79 -3.16
C VAL A 325 -11.52 -4.75 -3.83
N TYR A 326 -12.82 -4.62 -3.52
CA TYR A 326 -13.86 -5.46 -4.13
C TYR A 326 -14.06 -5.15 -5.62
N ARG A 327 -14.00 -3.89 -6.03
CA ARG A 327 -14.07 -3.49 -7.44
C ARG A 327 -12.95 -4.11 -8.27
N LYS A 328 -11.73 -4.19 -7.73
CA LYS A 328 -10.58 -4.83 -8.34
C LYS A 328 -10.83 -6.30 -8.68
N TYR A 329 -11.64 -7.00 -7.87
CA TYR A 329 -11.93 -8.42 -8.00
C TYR A 329 -13.36 -8.72 -8.49
N ARG A 330 -14.07 -7.75 -9.08
CA ARG A 330 -15.46 -7.91 -9.59
C ARG A 330 -15.63 -9.11 -10.53
N LYS A 331 -14.59 -9.47 -11.31
CA LYS A 331 -14.53 -10.68 -12.12
C LYS A 331 -13.48 -11.61 -11.55
N LEU A 332 -13.94 -12.54 -10.72
CA LEU A 332 -13.05 -13.53 -10.10
C LEU A 332 -12.89 -14.73 -11.05
N GLU A 333 -11.82 -14.73 -11.87
CA GLU A 333 -11.51 -15.86 -12.75
C GLU A 333 -10.89 -17.01 -11.96
N GLU A 334 -9.86 -16.71 -11.17
CA GLU A 334 -9.15 -17.67 -10.31
C GLU A 334 -8.80 -17.03 -8.97
N ILE A 335 -8.82 -17.83 -7.89
CA ILE A 335 -8.33 -17.37 -6.59
C ILE A 335 -6.81 -17.44 -6.60
N THR A 336 -6.18 -16.29 -6.42
CA THR A 336 -4.74 -16.17 -6.23
C THR A 336 -4.39 -15.85 -4.78
N ARG A 337 -3.13 -16.07 -4.40
CA ARG A 337 -2.67 -15.76 -3.04
C ARG A 337 -2.93 -14.31 -2.61
N PRO A 338 -2.72 -13.27 -3.44
CA PRO A 338 -3.08 -11.91 -3.11
C PRO A 338 -4.55 -11.73 -2.74
N ILE A 339 -5.47 -12.34 -3.49
CA ILE A 339 -6.92 -12.26 -3.23
C ILE A 339 -7.24 -12.84 -1.86
N VAL A 340 -6.66 -14.00 -1.52
CA VAL A 340 -6.84 -14.62 -0.20
C VAL A 340 -6.33 -13.70 0.92
N VAL A 341 -5.17 -13.07 0.74
CA VAL A 341 -4.59 -12.17 1.75
C VAL A 341 -5.36 -10.86 1.88
N GLU A 342 -5.93 -10.34 0.78
CA GLU A 342 -6.69 -9.08 0.80
C GLU A 342 -8.11 -9.25 1.34
N LEU A 343 -8.78 -10.38 1.02
CA LEU A 343 -10.21 -10.56 1.29
C LEU A 343 -10.51 -11.52 2.44
N ILE A 344 -9.56 -12.36 2.88
CA ILE A 344 -9.78 -13.38 3.89
C ILE A 344 -8.87 -13.12 5.09
N GLU A 345 -9.46 -13.09 6.27
CA GLU A 345 -8.74 -13.00 7.53
C GLU A 345 -8.45 -14.40 8.07
N ILE A 346 -9.45 -15.26 8.10
CA ILE A 346 -9.39 -16.62 8.63
C ILE A 346 -10.36 -17.54 7.89
N ILE A 347 -10.02 -18.81 7.78
CA ILE A 347 -10.89 -19.89 7.30
C ILE A 347 -10.96 -20.94 8.40
N GLU A 348 -12.14 -21.14 8.94
CA GLU A 348 -12.39 -22.13 9.96
C GLU A 348 -12.98 -23.41 9.34
N VAL A 349 -12.39 -24.55 9.69
CA VAL A 349 -12.83 -25.87 9.23
C VAL A 349 -13.30 -26.69 10.42
N TYR A 350 -14.56 -27.09 10.39
CA TYR A 350 -15.22 -27.85 11.44
C TYR A 350 -15.32 -29.34 11.07
N GLU A 351 -15.71 -30.16 12.05
CA GLU A 351 -16.02 -31.57 11.82
C GLU A 351 -17.08 -31.73 10.72
N GLY A 352 -16.95 -32.79 9.91
CA GLY A 352 -17.78 -33.00 8.72
C GLY A 352 -17.38 -32.18 7.50
N ASN A 353 -16.19 -31.53 7.54
CA ASN A 353 -15.66 -30.67 6.47
C ASN A 353 -16.56 -29.46 6.13
N ARG A 354 -17.21 -28.88 7.12
CA ARG A 354 -17.88 -27.56 7.03
C ARG A 354 -16.80 -26.48 7.12
N VAL A 355 -16.94 -25.46 6.29
CA VAL A 355 -16.02 -24.32 6.20
C VAL A 355 -16.80 -23.05 6.41
#